data_4b7a51ca8fd5693cc7e9a4132d405df9
#
_entry.id   4b7a51ca8fd5693cc7e9a4132d405df9
#
_cell.length_a   1.000
_cell.length_b   1.000
_cell.length_c   1.000
_cell.angle_alpha   90.00
_cell.angle_beta   90.00
_cell.angle_gamma   90.00
#
_symmetry.space_group_name_H-M   'P 1'
#
loop_
_entity.id
_entity.type
_entity.pdbx_description
1 polymer ?
#
loop_
_entity_poly.entity_id
_entity_poly.type
_entity_poly.pdbx_seq_one_letter_code
_entity_poly.pdbx_strand_id
1 'polypeptide(L)'
;KVSPALIEAALNEPEKALRMVNVFSRSTLCAPPTALGPGTWVYGASMALGRRVLRSNREVNLFHRGFVACDSYAGGEEAIARIACPVLFALGAQDQMTTPKAAQCLIAKARESGKQVQVVHLPVGHHQMTETPEETLFALRDFLAR
;
A
#
# COMPACT_ATOMS: atom_id res chain seq x y z
N LYS A 1 9.11 -7.82 3.57
CA LYS A 1 10.46 -7.28 3.35
C LYS A 1 10.45 -6.36 2.14
N VAL A 2 11.21 -5.27 2.19
CA VAL A 2 11.40 -4.32 1.09
C VAL A 2 12.55 -4.80 0.20
N SER A 3 12.45 -4.55 -1.11
CA SER A 3 13.56 -4.90 -2.02
C SER A 3 14.84 -4.15 -1.64
N PRO A 4 15.99 -4.83 -1.48
CA PRO A 4 17.28 -4.18 -1.22
C PRO A 4 17.62 -3.09 -2.25
N ALA A 5 17.33 -3.35 -3.54
CA ALA A 5 17.56 -2.38 -4.60
C ALA A 5 16.72 -1.09 -4.43
N LEU A 6 15.51 -1.20 -3.86
CA LEU A 6 14.67 -0.03 -3.57
C LEU A 6 15.22 0.75 -2.38
N ILE A 7 15.69 0.08 -1.34
CA ILE A 7 16.31 0.72 -0.16
C ILE A 7 17.57 1.48 -0.59
N GLU A 8 18.44 0.84 -1.37
CA GLU A 8 19.66 1.44 -1.91
C GLU A 8 19.35 2.65 -2.81
N ALA A 9 18.40 2.51 -3.74
CA ALA A 9 17.98 3.62 -4.59
C ALA A 9 17.37 4.76 -3.76
N ALA A 10 16.59 4.46 -2.71
CA ALA A 10 16.03 5.49 -1.85
C ALA A 10 17.10 6.29 -1.11
N LEU A 11 18.23 5.67 -0.77
CA LEU A 11 19.38 6.34 -0.14
C LEU A 11 20.17 7.20 -1.13
N ASN A 12 20.55 6.61 -2.25
CA ASN A 12 21.57 7.17 -3.14
C ASN A 12 20.97 7.90 -4.36
N GLU A 13 19.79 7.47 -4.82
CA GLU A 13 19.13 7.96 -6.04
C GLU A 13 17.61 8.18 -5.81
N PRO A 14 17.19 9.13 -4.92
CA PRO A 14 15.79 9.26 -4.50
C PRO A 14 14.77 9.39 -5.64
N GLU A 15 15.12 10.06 -6.72
CA GLU A 15 14.27 10.19 -7.91
C GLU A 15 14.06 8.84 -8.63
N LYS A 16 15.06 7.98 -8.64
CA LYS A 16 14.95 6.61 -9.17
C LYS A 16 14.04 5.77 -8.27
N ALA A 17 14.21 5.86 -6.95
CA ALA A 17 13.34 5.18 -6.00
C ALA A 17 11.87 5.60 -6.14
N LEU A 18 11.59 6.90 -6.30
CA LEU A 18 10.24 7.39 -6.59
C LEU A 18 9.65 6.77 -7.86
N ARG A 19 10.44 6.68 -8.94
CA ARG A 19 10.00 6.02 -10.18
C ARG A 19 9.71 4.54 -9.96
N MET A 20 10.60 3.82 -9.26
CA MET A 20 10.41 2.40 -8.94
C MET A 20 9.10 2.18 -8.18
N VAL A 21 8.86 2.95 -7.10
CA VAL A 21 7.61 2.84 -6.33
C VAL A 21 6.40 3.09 -7.22
N ASN A 22 6.41 4.14 -8.03
CA ASN A 22 5.26 4.46 -8.90
C ASN A 22 4.99 3.38 -9.96
N VAL A 23 6.02 2.72 -10.48
CA VAL A 23 5.86 1.62 -11.44
C VAL A 23 5.28 0.38 -10.74
N PHE A 24 5.84 -0.03 -9.59
CA PHE A 24 5.43 -1.25 -8.91
C PHE A 24 4.14 -1.11 -8.10
N SER A 25 3.75 0.13 -7.75
CA SER A 25 2.52 0.37 -6.99
C SER A 25 1.24 0.29 -7.83
N ARG A 26 1.36 0.28 -9.15
CA ARG A 26 0.18 0.30 -10.03
C ARG A 26 0.06 -0.98 -10.81
N SER A 27 -1.18 -1.42 -10.97
CA SER A 27 -1.49 -2.45 -11.96
C SER A 27 -1.55 -1.82 -13.36
N THR A 28 -0.87 -2.44 -14.30
CA THR A 28 -1.01 -2.12 -15.74
C THR A 28 -2.23 -2.80 -16.37
N LEU A 29 -2.90 -3.67 -15.62
CA LEU A 29 -4.03 -4.47 -16.07
C LEU A 29 -5.39 -3.95 -15.59
N CYS A 30 -5.41 -3.00 -14.64
CA CYS A 30 -6.66 -2.39 -14.20
C CYS A 30 -7.12 -1.29 -15.16
N ALA A 31 -8.43 -1.16 -15.31
CA ALA A 31 -9.01 -0.05 -16.05
C ALA A 31 -8.69 1.29 -15.36
N PRO A 32 -8.55 2.39 -16.11
CA PRO A 32 -8.45 3.72 -15.50
C PRO A 32 -9.69 4.00 -14.64
N PRO A 33 -9.52 4.56 -13.43
CA PRO A 33 -10.67 4.90 -12.58
C PRO A 33 -11.60 5.90 -13.27
N THR A 34 -12.88 5.62 -13.30
CA THR A 34 -13.90 6.51 -13.89
C THR A 34 -14.08 7.80 -13.11
N ALA A 35 -13.72 7.81 -11.82
CA ALA A 35 -13.77 8.98 -10.95
C ALA A 35 -12.70 10.03 -11.27
N LEU A 36 -11.69 9.71 -12.07
CA LEU A 36 -10.66 10.66 -12.48
C LEU A 36 -11.11 11.42 -13.73
N GLY A 37 -11.01 12.75 -13.68
CA GLY A 37 -11.31 13.60 -14.81
C GLY A 37 -10.39 13.37 -16.01
N PRO A 38 -10.82 13.74 -17.23
CA PRO A 38 -10.00 13.69 -18.44
C PRO A 38 -8.67 14.45 -18.23
N GLY A 39 -7.58 13.88 -18.72
CA GLY A 39 -6.25 14.49 -18.62
C GLY A 39 -5.56 14.32 -17.25
N THR A 40 -6.17 13.64 -16.29
CA THR A 40 -5.51 13.34 -15.02
C THR A 40 -4.36 12.38 -15.23
N TRP A 41 -3.14 12.84 -14.93
CA TRP A 41 -1.94 12.02 -15.00
C TRP A 41 -1.52 11.56 -13.61
N VAL A 42 -2.05 10.43 -13.16
CA VAL A 42 -1.87 9.93 -11.80
C VAL A 42 -0.40 9.62 -11.49
N TYR A 43 0.37 9.09 -12.44
CA TYR A 43 1.81 8.87 -12.28
C TYR A 43 2.54 10.17 -11.99
N GLY A 44 2.29 11.22 -12.76
CA GLY A 44 2.90 12.53 -12.56
C GLY A 44 2.51 13.17 -11.23
N ALA A 45 1.24 13.04 -10.83
CA ALA A 45 0.76 13.52 -9.53
C ALA A 45 1.46 12.80 -8.36
N SER A 46 1.62 11.48 -8.43
CA SER A 46 2.35 10.70 -7.44
C SER A 46 3.83 11.06 -7.38
N MET A 47 4.47 11.27 -8.53
CA MET A 47 5.85 11.76 -8.60
C MET A 47 5.99 13.14 -7.96
N ALA A 48 5.07 14.06 -8.24
CA ALA A 48 5.06 15.40 -7.63
C ALA A 48 4.87 15.34 -6.11
N LEU A 49 3.98 14.47 -5.63
CA LEU A 49 3.79 14.25 -4.19
C LEU A 49 5.06 13.70 -3.54
N GLY A 50 5.67 12.67 -4.10
CA GLY A 50 6.90 12.08 -3.58
C GLY A 50 8.04 13.10 -3.50
N ARG A 51 8.20 13.93 -4.53
CA ARG A 51 9.16 15.05 -4.53
C ARG A 51 8.88 16.07 -3.43
N ARG A 52 7.61 16.39 -3.16
CA ARG A 52 7.25 17.27 -2.03
C ARG A 52 7.63 16.63 -0.71
N VAL A 53 7.37 15.35 -0.51
CA VAL A 53 7.77 14.62 0.70
C VAL A 53 9.28 14.66 0.89
N LEU A 54 10.08 14.39 -0.15
CA LEU A 54 11.54 14.48 -0.08
C LEU A 54 12.05 15.89 0.31
N ARG A 55 11.34 16.93 -0.14
CA ARG A 55 11.72 18.34 0.15
C ARG A 55 11.21 18.84 1.49
N SER A 56 10.22 18.17 2.09
CA SER A 56 9.60 18.60 3.35
C SER A 56 10.55 18.51 4.54
N ASN A 57 11.55 17.62 4.44
CA ASN A 57 12.59 17.49 5.45
C ASN A 57 13.96 17.39 4.76
N ARG A 58 14.81 18.39 4.98
CA ARG A 58 16.16 18.42 4.38
C ARG A 58 17.23 17.73 5.22
N GLU A 59 16.95 17.50 6.49
CA GLU A 59 17.90 16.85 7.42
C GLU A 59 17.81 15.34 7.36
N VAL A 60 16.64 14.83 7.02
CA VAL A 60 16.35 13.38 7.03
C VAL A 60 15.72 12.95 5.71
N ASN A 61 16.32 11.95 5.08
CA ASN A 61 15.70 11.27 3.94
C ASN A 61 14.53 10.40 4.43
N LEU A 62 13.32 11.00 4.46
CA LEU A 62 12.10 10.35 4.95
C LEU A 62 11.75 9.09 4.15
N PHE A 63 12.04 9.10 2.86
CA PHE A 63 11.73 8.00 1.96
C PHE A 63 12.57 6.76 2.28
N HIS A 64 13.88 6.94 2.42
CA HIS A 64 14.78 5.87 2.83
C HIS A 64 14.44 5.36 4.24
N ARG A 65 14.25 6.26 5.21
CA ARG A 65 13.88 5.86 6.58
C ARG A 65 12.58 5.07 6.64
N GLY A 66 11.57 5.47 5.86
CA GLY A 66 10.31 4.74 5.76
C GLY A 66 10.50 3.31 5.28
N PHE A 67 11.30 3.11 4.21
CA PHE A 67 11.57 1.76 3.70
C PHE A 67 12.39 0.90 4.67
N VAL A 68 13.38 1.47 5.34
CA VAL A 68 14.15 0.75 6.37
C VAL A 68 13.23 0.35 7.54
N ALA A 69 12.34 1.23 7.98
CA ALA A 69 11.37 0.91 9.02
C ALA A 69 10.41 -0.22 8.60
N CYS A 70 9.89 -0.16 7.37
CA CYS A 70 9.05 -1.24 6.82
C CYS A 70 9.81 -2.57 6.71
N ASP A 71 11.07 -2.53 6.30
CA ASP A 71 11.89 -3.74 6.15
C ASP A 71 12.26 -4.37 7.50
N SER A 72 12.56 -3.56 8.51
CA SER A 72 12.93 -4.03 9.84
C SER A 72 11.74 -4.49 10.67
N TYR A 73 10.51 -4.09 10.33
CA TYR A 73 9.32 -4.45 11.10
C TYR A 73 9.06 -5.96 11.09
N ALA A 74 8.92 -6.54 12.28
CA ALA A 74 8.72 -7.98 12.48
C ALA A 74 7.54 -8.33 13.40
N GLY A 75 6.92 -7.35 14.08
CA GLY A 75 5.88 -7.58 15.10
C GLY A 75 4.44 -7.71 14.59
N GLY A 76 4.23 -7.94 13.28
CA GLY A 76 2.88 -7.92 12.67
C GLY A 76 1.93 -8.98 13.22
N GLU A 77 2.39 -10.21 13.41
CA GLU A 77 1.54 -11.31 13.92
C GLU A 77 1.17 -11.12 15.38
N GLU A 78 2.09 -10.63 16.21
CA GLU A 78 1.79 -10.30 17.60
C GLU A 78 0.83 -9.11 17.71
N ALA A 79 1.02 -8.10 16.86
CA ALA A 79 0.17 -6.92 16.83
C ALA A 79 -1.26 -7.29 16.44
N ILE A 80 -1.45 -8.07 15.37
CA ILE A 80 -2.78 -8.48 14.89
C ILE A 80 -3.51 -9.34 15.95
N ALA A 81 -2.79 -10.19 16.66
CA ALA A 81 -3.37 -11.00 17.74
C ALA A 81 -3.92 -10.16 18.89
N ARG A 82 -3.35 -8.99 19.16
CA ARG A 82 -3.75 -8.07 20.24
C ARG A 82 -4.86 -7.08 19.88
N ILE A 83 -5.20 -6.95 18.60
CA ILE A 83 -6.30 -6.06 18.16
C ILE A 83 -7.60 -6.52 18.83
N ALA A 84 -8.41 -5.58 19.32
CA ALA A 84 -9.67 -5.85 20.01
C ALA A 84 -10.92 -5.57 19.14
N CYS A 85 -10.75 -5.09 17.92
CA CYS A 85 -11.84 -4.74 17.00
C CYS A 85 -11.89 -5.69 15.78
N PRO A 86 -12.99 -5.68 15.01
CA PRO A 86 -13.06 -6.32 13.71
C PRO A 86 -11.96 -5.84 12.77
N VAL A 87 -11.54 -6.69 11.82
CA VAL A 87 -10.44 -6.40 10.91
C VAL A 87 -10.87 -6.58 9.46
N LEU A 88 -10.64 -5.57 8.63
CA LEU A 88 -10.77 -5.64 7.19
C LEU A 88 -9.39 -5.73 6.53
N PHE A 89 -9.20 -6.74 5.69
CA PHE A 89 -8.10 -6.81 4.74
C PHE A 89 -8.63 -6.45 3.35
N ALA A 90 -8.36 -5.23 2.87
CA ALA A 90 -8.60 -4.81 1.51
C ALA A 90 -7.30 -5.00 0.70
N LEU A 91 -7.30 -5.99 -0.19
CA LEU A 91 -6.10 -6.44 -0.89
C LEU A 91 -6.20 -6.14 -2.39
N GLY A 92 -5.21 -5.47 -2.95
CA GLY A 92 -5.06 -5.35 -4.39
C GLY A 92 -4.69 -6.71 -5.00
N ALA A 93 -5.54 -7.27 -5.83
CA ALA A 93 -5.31 -8.59 -6.42
C ALA A 93 -4.06 -8.65 -7.31
N GLN A 94 -3.62 -7.50 -7.80
CA GLN A 94 -2.45 -7.33 -8.68
C GLN A 94 -1.32 -6.53 -7.99
N ASP A 95 -1.39 -6.40 -6.66
CA ASP A 95 -0.38 -5.70 -5.87
C ASP A 95 0.97 -6.43 -5.93
N GLN A 96 1.99 -5.76 -6.44
CA GLN A 96 3.36 -6.28 -6.56
C GLN A 96 4.25 -5.87 -5.38
N MET A 97 3.83 -4.91 -4.55
CA MET A 97 4.59 -4.45 -3.40
C MET A 97 4.25 -5.23 -2.13
N THR A 98 2.95 -5.40 -1.86
CA THR A 98 2.41 -6.20 -0.75
C THR A 98 1.38 -7.18 -1.28
N THR A 99 1.86 -8.27 -1.85
CA THR A 99 0.99 -9.23 -2.54
C THR A 99 -0.07 -9.82 -1.60
N PRO A 100 -1.26 -10.21 -2.11
CA PRO A 100 -2.27 -10.92 -1.32
C PRO A 100 -1.71 -12.16 -0.60
N LYS A 101 -0.72 -12.83 -1.21
CA LYS A 101 -0.03 -13.98 -0.59
C LYS A 101 0.72 -13.55 0.68
N ALA A 102 1.34 -12.37 0.69
CA ALA A 102 2.08 -11.88 1.85
C ALA A 102 1.17 -11.54 3.05
N ALA A 103 -0.12 -11.27 2.82
CA ALA A 103 -1.09 -10.99 3.87
C ALA A 103 -1.66 -12.25 4.53
N GLN A 104 -1.47 -13.45 3.95
CA GLN A 104 -2.14 -14.67 4.41
C GLN A 104 -1.78 -15.07 5.85
N CYS A 105 -0.53 -14.88 6.27
CA CYS A 105 -0.11 -15.17 7.65
C CYS A 105 -0.85 -14.28 8.66
N LEU A 106 -1.02 -12.99 8.36
CA LEU A 106 -1.74 -12.07 9.23
C LEU A 106 -3.25 -12.36 9.25
N ILE A 107 -3.84 -12.73 8.11
CA ILE A 107 -5.25 -13.14 8.01
C ILE A 107 -5.50 -14.38 8.85
N ALA A 108 -4.65 -15.39 8.70
CA ALA A 108 -4.74 -16.62 9.48
C ALA A 108 -4.61 -16.31 10.99
N LYS A 109 -3.60 -15.53 11.37
CA LYS A 109 -3.36 -15.16 12.77
C LYS A 109 -4.51 -14.38 13.38
N ALA A 110 -5.11 -13.46 12.62
CA ALA A 110 -6.29 -12.72 13.07
C ALA A 110 -7.48 -13.66 13.36
N ARG A 111 -7.75 -14.62 12.45
CA ARG A 111 -8.82 -15.61 12.61
C ARG A 111 -8.56 -16.55 13.79
N GLU A 112 -7.35 -17.09 13.92
CA GLU A 112 -6.93 -17.94 15.05
C GLU A 112 -7.11 -17.23 16.41
N SER A 113 -6.90 -15.91 16.42
CA SER A 113 -7.08 -15.09 17.62
C SER A 113 -8.55 -14.70 17.88
N GLY A 114 -9.51 -15.33 17.20
CA GLY A 114 -10.94 -15.11 17.38
C GLY A 114 -11.47 -13.78 16.87
N LYS A 115 -10.75 -13.11 15.96
CA LYS A 115 -11.19 -11.82 15.38
C LYS A 115 -12.24 -12.03 14.31
N GLN A 116 -13.19 -11.10 14.23
CA GLN A 116 -14.06 -10.98 13.06
C GLN A 116 -13.23 -10.42 11.90
N VAL A 117 -12.98 -11.24 10.89
CA VAL A 117 -12.11 -10.91 9.75
C VAL A 117 -12.90 -10.89 8.46
N GLN A 118 -12.87 -9.77 7.77
CA GLN A 118 -13.32 -9.64 6.39
C GLN A 118 -12.13 -9.51 5.45
N VAL A 119 -12.17 -10.20 4.30
CA VAL A 119 -11.16 -10.08 3.24
C VAL A 119 -11.86 -9.69 1.95
N VAL A 120 -11.40 -8.62 1.33
CA VAL A 120 -11.90 -8.13 0.03
C VAL A 120 -10.72 -8.05 -0.93
N HIS A 121 -10.88 -8.62 -2.12
CA HIS A 121 -9.92 -8.50 -3.21
C HIS A 121 -10.41 -7.46 -4.21
N LEU A 122 -9.61 -6.41 -4.42
CA LEU A 122 -9.87 -5.35 -5.38
C LEU A 122 -9.05 -5.61 -6.65
N PRO A 123 -9.59 -5.41 -7.87
CA PRO A 123 -8.94 -5.76 -9.13
C PRO A 123 -7.85 -4.75 -9.54
N VAL A 124 -6.98 -4.38 -8.61
CA VAL A 124 -6.00 -3.28 -8.75
C VAL A 124 -4.66 -3.63 -8.11
N GLY A 125 -3.69 -2.71 -8.21
CA GLY A 125 -2.38 -2.80 -7.58
C GLY A 125 -2.36 -2.31 -6.13
N HIS A 126 -1.26 -1.66 -5.74
CA HIS A 126 -1.01 -1.19 -4.38
C HIS A 126 -1.77 0.08 -4.01
N HIS A 127 -2.06 0.94 -4.97
CA HIS A 127 -2.73 2.22 -4.76
C HIS A 127 -4.26 2.11 -4.90
N GLN A 128 -4.90 1.22 -4.13
CA GLN A 128 -6.34 0.92 -4.23
C GLN A 128 -7.21 2.18 -4.26
N MET A 129 -6.95 3.15 -3.37
CA MET A 129 -7.72 4.40 -3.28
C MET A 129 -7.63 5.29 -4.52
N THR A 130 -6.59 5.14 -5.34
CA THR A 130 -6.43 5.89 -6.59
C THR A 130 -6.74 5.07 -7.82
N GLU A 131 -6.60 3.76 -7.76
CA GLU A 131 -6.86 2.86 -8.88
C GLU A 131 -8.33 2.42 -8.95
N THR A 132 -8.98 2.29 -7.80
CA THR A 132 -10.40 1.92 -7.67
C THR A 132 -11.06 2.59 -6.46
N PRO A 133 -11.25 3.92 -6.50
CA PRO A 133 -11.75 4.69 -5.37
C PRO A 133 -13.15 4.26 -4.92
N GLU A 134 -14.04 3.94 -5.86
CA GLU A 134 -15.45 3.57 -5.57
C GLU A 134 -15.52 2.21 -4.87
N GLU A 135 -14.90 1.18 -5.40
CA GLU A 135 -14.88 -0.16 -4.81
C GLU A 135 -14.17 -0.16 -3.45
N THR A 136 -13.11 0.65 -3.32
CA THR A 136 -12.43 0.84 -2.04
C THR A 136 -13.37 1.49 -1.02
N LEU A 137 -14.11 2.53 -1.42
CA LEU A 137 -15.11 3.19 -0.57
C LEU A 137 -16.24 2.21 -0.18
N PHE A 138 -16.76 1.44 -1.12
CA PHE A 138 -17.81 0.46 -0.83
C PHE A 138 -17.35 -0.62 0.13
N ALA A 139 -16.15 -1.16 -0.05
CA ALA A 139 -15.57 -2.14 0.87
C ALA A 139 -15.46 -1.59 2.32
N LEU A 140 -15.03 -0.32 2.46
CA LEU A 140 -14.95 0.35 3.76
C LEU A 140 -16.34 0.60 4.36
N ARG A 141 -17.29 1.11 3.59
CA ARG A 141 -18.67 1.35 4.06
C ARG A 141 -19.35 0.07 4.51
N ASP A 142 -19.26 -0.98 3.72
CA ASP A 142 -19.86 -2.28 4.03
C ASP A 142 -19.25 -2.90 5.30
N PHE A 143 -17.98 -2.67 5.53
CA PHE A 143 -17.31 -3.12 6.75
C PHE A 143 -17.74 -2.31 7.99
N LEU A 144 -17.86 -0.98 7.86
CA LEU A 144 -18.22 -0.10 8.98
C LEU A 144 -19.72 -0.11 9.31
N ALA A 145 -20.57 -0.56 8.41
CA ALA A 145 -22.02 -0.67 8.63
C ALA A 145 -22.46 -1.91 9.41
N ARG A 146 -21.52 -2.78 9.77
CA ARG A 146 -21.76 -4.03 10.53
C ARG A 146 -21.53 -3.81 12.02
#